data_4e07643f682b5c7dbdf70578a8780ea4
#
_entry.id   4e07643f682b5c7dbdf70578a8780ea4
#
_cell.length_a   1.000
_cell.length_b   1.000
_cell.length_c   1.000
_cell.angle_alpha   90.00
_cell.angle_beta   90.00
_cell.angle_gamma   90.00
#
_symmetry.space_group_name_H-M   'P 1'
#
loop_
_entity.id
_entity.type
_entity.pdbx_description
1 polymer ?
#
loop_
_entity_poly.entity_id
_entity_poly.type
_entity_poly.pdbx_seq_one_letter_code
_entity_poly.pdbx_strand_id
1 'polypeptide(L)'
;MRVRHQTSRRTHRDIDHPALAELTTALKHATMPEHPELMQCTLVAEPFDDPDWIFEPKLDGLRVLSRFDGHRLRLLSRQHKAQNTQFPDLIAALGPCLPYCVILDGEVVCLDAQGRSSFRLLQQRLHLQDPTAIKERMRQYPAYLYLFDLLYLDHYDVTGLPLEQRKRLLRESVRWTDCIRWTEYRPETGTQLFQDICH
;
A
#
# COMPACT_ATOMS: atom_id res chain seq x y z
N MET A 1 7.55 12.43 -47.55
CA MET A 1 6.64 11.46 -46.89
C MET A 1 6.67 11.74 -45.38
N ARG A 2 5.65 12.47 -44.88
CA ARG A 2 5.60 12.81 -43.43
C ARG A 2 4.79 11.76 -42.72
N VAL A 3 5.45 10.97 -41.88
CA VAL A 3 4.79 10.02 -40.97
C VAL A 3 4.25 10.81 -39.79
N ARG A 4 2.92 10.91 -39.66
CA ARG A 4 2.26 11.45 -38.46
C ARG A 4 2.23 10.35 -37.40
N HIS A 5 2.94 10.55 -36.31
CA HIS A 5 2.71 9.80 -35.09
C HIS A 5 1.31 10.14 -34.54
N GLN A 6 0.39 9.21 -34.65
CA GLN A 6 -0.86 9.28 -33.91
C GLN A 6 -0.54 8.96 -32.43
N THR A 7 -0.44 10.00 -31.63
CA THR A 7 -0.58 9.87 -30.18
C THR A 7 -2.04 9.54 -29.90
N SER A 8 -2.32 8.27 -29.68
CA SER A 8 -3.60 7.80 -29.17
C SER A 8 -3.83 8.46 -27.82
N ARG A 9 -4.65 9.51 -27.78
CA ARG A 9 -5.28 10.00 -26.56
C ARG A 9 -6.18 8.85 -26.07
N ARG A 10 -5.81 8.19 -24.98
CA ARG A 10 -6.73 7.34 -24.24
C ARG A 10 -7.88 8.24 -23.76
N THR A 11 -8.96 8.22 -24.49
CA THR A 11 -10.26 8.73 -24.08
C THR A 11 -10.69 7.98 -22.83
N HIS A 12 -11.34 8.67 -21.89
CA HIS A 12 -12.04 8.11 -20.72
C HIS A 12 -12.51 6.69 -21.00
N ARG A 13 -11.79 5.70 -20.43
CA ARG A 13 -12.31 4.34 -20.35
C ARG A 13 -13.19 4.29 -19.12
N ASP A 14 -14.42 3.89 -19.36
CA ASP A 14 -15.34 3.45 -18.33
C ASP A 14 -14.64 2.46 -17.40
N ILE A 15 -15.06 2.44 -16.15
CA ILE A 15 -14.53 1.67 -15.04
C ILE A 15 -14.33 0.21 -15.46
N ASP A 16 -13.08 -0.17 -15.70
CA ASP A 16 -12.72 -1.55 -16.07
C ASP A 16 -12.49 -2.47 -14.85
N HIS A 17 -12.64 -1.93 -13.62
CA HIS A 17 -12.47 -2.75 -12.42
C HIS A 17 -13.80 -3.44 -12.05
N PRO A 18 -13.89 -4.78 -12.15
CA PRO A 18 -15.16 -5.50 -11.98
C PRO A 18 -15.86 -5.22 -10.65
N ALA A 19 -15.10 -5.14 -9.56
CA ALA A 19 -15.67 -4.89 -8.23
C ALA A 19 -16.16 -3.45 -8.04
N LEU A 20 -15.66 -2.46 -8.81
CA LEU A 20 -16.19 -1.09 -8.76
C LEU A 20 -17.57 -1.00 -9.41
N ALA A 21 -17.84 -1.80 -10.44
CA ALA A 21 -19.13 -1.77 -11.13
C ALA A 21 -20.32 -2.03 -10.18
N GLU A 22 -20.12 -2.87 -9.16
CA GLU A 22 -21.12 -3.15 -8.13
C GLU A 22 -21.29 -2.01 -7.10
N LEU A 23 -20.27 -1.14 -6.96
CA LEU A 23 -20.19 -0.12 -5.91
C LEU A 23 -20.39 1.31 -6.44
N THR A 24 -20.50 1.51 -7.75
CA THR A 24 -20.50 2.84 -8.41
C THR A 24 -21.58 3.79 -7.92
N THR A 25 -22.74 3.27 -7.48
CA THR A 25 -23.82 4.10 -6.93
C THR A 25 -23.49 4.70 -5.56
N ALA A 26 -22.56 4.11 -4.81
CA ALA A 26 -22.13 4.56 -3.49
C ALA A 26 -20.85 5.40 -3.52
N LEU A 27 -20.11 5.39 -4.65
CA LEU A 27 -18.81 6.04 -4.76
C LEU A 27 -18.92 7.45 -5.35
N LYS A 28 -18.10 8.36 -4.83
CA LYS A 28 -17.98 9.71 -5.37
C LYS A 28 -16.82 9.79 -6.36
N HIS A 29 -17.10 10.27 -7.56
CA HIS A 29 -16.05 10.69 -8.47
C HIS A 29 -15.20 11.77 -7.80
N ALA A 30 -13.89 11.59 -7.82
CA ALA A 30 -12.93 12.53 -7.25
C ALA A 30 -11.65 12.60 -8.08
N THR A 31 -11.01 13.73 -8.08
CA THR A 31 -9.61 13.83 -8.50
C THR A 31 -8.72 13.17 -7.45
N MET A 32 -7.64 12.53 -7.89
CA MET A 32 -6.70 11.91 -6.97
C MET A 32 -6.13 12.94 -6.00
N PRO A 33 -6.39 12.80 -4.67
CA PRO A 33 -5.92 13.76 -3.69
C PRO A 33 -4.39 13.76 -3.58
N GLU A 34 -3.81 14.92 -3.31
CA GLU A 34 -2.37 15.03 -3.11
C GLU A 34 -1.98 14.56 -1.71
N HIS A 35 -2.83 14.81 -0.73
CA HIS A 35 -2.64 14.48 0.68
C HIS A 35 -3.92 13.83 1.25
N PRO A 36 -4.14 12.52 1.02
CA PRO A 36 -5.30 11.85 1.58
C PRO A 36 -5.17 11.73 3.11
N GLU A 37 -6.31 11.77 3.79
CA GLU A 37 -6.35 11.46 5.21
C GLU A 37 -6.11 9.97 5.45
N LEU A 38 -5.25 9.66 6.42
CA LEU A 38 -4.95 8.30 6.82
C LEU A 38 -5.73 7.91 8.06
N MET A 39 -6.27 6.71 8.07
CA MET A 39 -6.86 6.15 9.28
C MET A 39 -5.79 6.04 10.37
N GLN A 40 -6.09 6.60 11.55
CA GLN A 40 -5.20 6.58 12.71
C GLN A 40 -5.63 5.50 13.69
N CYS A 41 -4.65 4.78 14.25
CA CYS A 41 -4.90 3.84 15.33
C CYS A 41 -5.09 4.58 16.66
N THR A 42 -6.04 4.14 17.45
CA THR A 42 -6.19 4.52 18.87
C THR A 42 -5.67 3.39 19.74
N LEU A 43 -4.81 3.73 20.71
CA LEU A 43 -4.32 2.75 21.67
C LEU A 43 -5.46 2.34 22.61
N VAL A 44 -5.64 1.02 22.74
CA VAL A 44 -6.53 0.42 23.76
C VAL A 44 -5.71 -0.26 24.83
N ALA A 45 -6.26 -0.38 26.05
CA ALA A 45 -5.56 -0.95 27.19
C ALA A 45 -5.42 -2.47 27.07
N GLU A 46 -6.45 -3.13 26.58
CA GLU A 46 -6.55 -4.58 26.50
C GLU A 46 -6.98 -5.03 25.11
N PRO A 47 -6.52 -6.20 24.63
CA PRO A 47 -7.05 -6.79 23.41
C PRO A 47 -8.54 -7.14 23.63
N PHE A 48 -9.31 -7.09 22.54
CA PHE A 48 -10.75 -7.34 22.57
C PHE A 48 -11.20 -8.15 21.35
N ASP A 49 -12.37 -8.74 21.45
CA ASP A 49 -13.10 -9.42 20.39
C ASP A 49 -14.38 -8.65 20.09
N ASP A 50 -14.71 -8.46 18.81
CA ASP A 50 -15.89 -7.72 18.40
C ASP A 50 -16.28 -8.11 16.96
N PRO A 51 -17.55 -8.47 16.69
CA PRO A 51 -18.00 -8.93 15.38
C PRO A 51 -17.94 -7.84 14.27
N ASP A 52 -17.91 -6.58 14.65
CA ASP A 52 -17.84 -5.45 13.71
C ASP A 52 -16.41 -5.00 13.39
N TRP A 53 -15.39 -5.74 13.91
CA TRP A 53 -13.98 -5.40 13.76
C TRP A 53 -13.18 -6.46 13.01
N ILE A 54 -12.18 -5.98 12.28
CA ILE A 54 -11.11 -6.80 11.74
C ILE A 54 -9.80 -6.42 12.42
N PHE A 55 -8.96 -7.41 12.67
CA PHE A 55 -7.72 -7.28 13.41
C PHE A 55 -6.53 -7.65 12.54
N GLU A 56 -5.48 -6.83 12.57
CA GLU A 56 -4.27 -7.01 11.77
C GLU A 56 -3.03 -7.02 12.65
N PRO A 57 -1.95 -7.72 12.25
CA PRO A 57 -0.67 -7.60 12.93
C PRO A 57 -0.14 -6.17 12.79
N LYS A 58 0.36 -5.61 13.90
CA LYS A 58 1.06 -4.34 13.87
C LYS A 58 2.47 -4.57 13.33
N LEU A 59 2.69 -4.17 12.10
CA LEU A 59 4.01 -4.23 11.48
C LEU A 59 4.94 -3.17 12.10
N ASP A 60 6.21 -3.53 12.25
CA ASP A 60 7.26 -2.64 12.77
C ASP A 60 8.12 -2.12 11.62
N GLY A 61 7.70 -1.00 11.03
CA GLY A 61 8.30 -0.49 9.81
C GLY A 61 8.14 1.01 9.59
N LEU A 62 8.06 1.39 8.35
CA LEU A 62 7.80 2.76 7.89
C LEU A 62 6.49 2.79 7.11
N ARG A 63 5.46 3.46 7.66
CA ARG A 63 4.20 3.66 6.95
C ARG A 63 4.42 4.53 5.71
N VAL A 64 3.92 4.06 4.58
CA VAL A 64 4.03 4.75 3.30
C VAL A 64 2.70 4.74 2.54
N LEU A 65 2.46 5.83 1.83
CA LEU A 65 1.47 5.92 0.77
C LEU A 65 2.13 5.62 -0.56
N SER A 66 1.59 4.66 -1.30
CA SER A 66 1.95 4.39 -2.68
C SER A 66 0.96 5.09 -3.60
N ARG A 67 1.39 6.20 -4.22
CA ARG A 67 0.56 6.98 -5.13
C ARG A 67 1.00 6.73 -6.56
N PHE A 68 0.12 6.16 -7.37
CA PHE A 68 0.33 5.92 -8.80
C PHE A 68 -0.76 6.59 -9.63
N ASP A 69 -0.36 7.49 -10.53
CA ASP A 69 -1.27 8.28 -11.38
C ASP A 69 -1.39 7.74 -12.82
N GLY A 70 -0.99 6.49 -13.03
CA GLY A 70 -0.93 5.85 -14.34
C GLY A 70 0.41 6.03 -15.07
N HIS A 71 1.26 6.95 -14.61
CA HIS A 71 2.57 7.24 -15.20
C HIS A 71 3.69 7.25 -14.17
N ARG A 72 3.45 7.83 -13.01
CA ARG A 72 4.46 8.04 -11.98
C ARG A 72 4.05 7.40 -10.66
N LEU A 73 4.92 6.55 -10.14
CA LEU A 73 4.79 5.96 -8.80
C LEU A 73 5.63 6.76 -7.80
N ARG A 74 5.01 7.13 -6.69
CA ARG A 74 5.66 7.76 -5.54
C ARG A 74 5.37 6.95 -4.29
N LEU A 75 6.41 6.67 -3.52
CA LEU A 75 6.27 6.26 -2.13
C LEU A 75 6.44 7.52 -1.27
N LEU A 76 5.46 7.80 -0.43
CA LEU A 76 5.42 8.98 0.44
C LEU A 76 5.32 8.51 1.89
N SER A 77 6.14 9.04 2.79
CA SER A 77 5.99 8.77 4.22
C SER A 77 4.69 9.42 4.75
N ARG A 78 4.30 9.11 5.99
CA ARG A 78 3.18 9.76 6.70
C ARG A 78 3.26 11.30 6.69
N GLN A 79 4.46 11.87 6.60
CA GLN A 79 4.70 13.32 6.48
C GLN A 79 4.81 13.78 5.03
N HIS A 80 4.37 12.98 4.06
CA HIS A 80 4.42 13.24 2.61
C HIS A 80 5.83 13.44 2.04
N LYS A 81 6.87 12.99 2.74
CA LYS A 81 8.25 13.02 2.24
C LYS A 81 8.47 11.85 1.29
N ALA A 82 9.05 12.12 0.11
CA ALA A 82 9.36 11.11 -0.88
C ALA A 82 10.38 10.07 -0.35
N GLN A 83 10.09 8.79 -0.57
CA GLN A 83 10.88 7.65 -0.16
C GLN A 83 11.44 6.84 -1.35
N ASN A 84 11.23 7.32 -2.58
CA ASN A 84 11.62 6.62 -3.79
C ASN A 84 13.13 6.32 -3.84
N THR A 85 13.95 7.26 -3.36
CA THR A 85 15.42 7.11 -3.35
C THR A 85 15.87 6.01 -2.40
N GLN A 86 15.21 5.85 -1.24
CA GLN A 86 15.56 4.84 -0.24
C GLN A 86 15.10 3.43 -0.64
N PHE A 87 14.03 3.35 -1.45
CA PHE A 87 13.39 2.08 -1.83
C PHE A 87 13.21 1.94 -3.35
N PRO A 88 14.28 2.08 -4.17
CA PRO A 88 14.18 1.96 -5.62
C PRO A 88 13.78 0.54 -6.05
N ASP A 89 14.11 -0.48 -5.26
CA ASP A 89 13.68 -1.88 -5.42
C ASP A 89 12.17 -2.03 -5.33
N LEU A 90 11.54 -1.43 -4.31
CA LEU A 90 10.10 -1.47 -4.16
C LEU A 90 9.37 -0.66 -5.25
N ILE A 91 9.95 0.46 -5.70
CA ILE A 91 9.41 1.22 -6.85
C ILE A 91 9.43 0.35 -8.12
N ALA A 92 10.56 -0.31 -8.39
CA ALA A 92 10.69 -1.19 -9.56
C ALA A 92 9.75 -2.41 -9.49
N ALA A 93 9.53 -2.94 -8.29
CA ALA A 93 8.64 -4.09 -8.09
C ALA A 93 7.15 -3.71 -8.13
N LEU A 94 6.77 -2.59 -7.50
CA LEU A 94 5.36 -2.19 -7.38
C LEU A 94 4.79 -1.65 -8.69
N GLY A 95 5.55 -0.89 -9.47
CA GLY A 95 5.07 -0.25 -10.70
C GLY A 95 4.35 -1.22 -11.65
N PRO A 96 4.96 -2.36 -12.02
CA PRO A 96 4.32 -3.36 -12.88
C PRO A 96 3.09 -4.05 -12.26
N CYS A 97 2.91 -3.93 -10.93
CA CYS A 97 1.80 -4.54 -10.19
C CYS A 97 0.52 -3.70 -10.20
N LEU A 98 0.61 -2.45 -10.67
CA LEU A 98 -0.48 -1.47 -10.61
C LEU A 98 -1.10 -1.22 -11.99
N PRO A 99 -2.20 -1.91 -12.35
CA PRO A 99 -2.89 -1.68 -13.61
C PRO A 99 -3.77 -0.42 -13.61
N TYR A 100 -4.05 0.16 -12.42
CA TYR A 100 -4.98 1.27 -12.19
C TYR A 100 -4.28 2.46 -11.55
N CYS A 101 -4.89 3.65 -11.65
CA CYS A 101 -4.51 4.81 -10.85
C CYS A 101 -4.96 4.60 -9.41
N VAL A 102 -4.03 4.57 -8.45
CA VAL A 102 -4.34 4.19 -7.06
C VAL A 102 -3.60 5.05 -6.03
N ILE A 103 -4.20 5.12 -4.84
CA ILE A 103 -3.50 5.46 -3.61
C ILE A 103 -3.68 4.30 -2.65
N LEU A 104 -2.56 3.68 -2.28
CA LEU A 104 -2.49 2.54 -1.38
C LEU A 104 -1.79 2.95 -0.10
N ASP A 105 -2.29 2.46 1.03
CA ASP A 105 -1.67 2.62 2.35
C ASP A 105 -0.99 1.32 2.76
N GLY A 106 0.21 1.40 3.27
CA GLY A 106 0.98 0.22 3.60
C GLY A 106 2.18 0.52 4.51
N GLU A 107 2.91 -0.53 4.84
CA GLU A 107 4.12 -0.48 5.66
C GLU A 107 5.29 -1.08 4.92
N VAL A 108 6.39 -0.34 4.81
CA VAL A 108 7.68 -0.89 4.37
C VAL A 108 8.37 -1.51 5.58
N VAL A 109 8.78 -2.76 5.45
CA VAL A 109 9.47 -3.50 6.51
C VAL A 109 10.73 -4.20 5.98
N CYS A 110 11.69 -4.47 6.87
CA CYS A 110 12.66 -5.55 6.72
C CYS A 110 12.31 -6.67 7.67
N LEU A 111 12.58 -7.92 7.29
CA LEU A 111 12.26 -9.09 8.10
C LEU A 111 13.50 -9.64 8.77
N ASP A 112 13.35 -10.10 10.02
CA ASP A 112 14.39 -10.85 10.74
C ASP A 112 14.48 -12.30 10.24
N ALA A 113 15.38 -13.08 10.82
CA ALA A 113 15.57 -14.50 10.47
C ALA A 113 14.35 -15.38 10.77
N GLN A 114 13.42 -14.92 11.59
CA GLN A 114 12.14 -15.56 11.90
C GLN A 114 10.98 -15.07 11.04
N GLY A 115 11.25 -14.14 10.10
CA GLY A 115 10.23 -13.55 9.22
C GLY A 115 9.39 -12.46 9.88
N ARG A 116 9.78 -11.95 11.05
CA ARG A 116 9.08 -10.87 11.76
C ARG A 116 9.60 -9.50 11.29
N SER A 117 8.71 -8.52 11.18
CA SER A 117 9.08 -7.16 10.86
C SER A 117 10.00 -6.54 11.94
N SER A 118 11.02 -5.82 11.51
CA SER A 118 12.01 -5.20 12.40
C SER A 118 12.41 -3.82 11.90
N PHE A 119 11.99 -2.79 12.62
CA PHE A 119 12.37 -1.41 12.33
C PHE A 119 13.88 -1.20 12.46
N ARG A 120 14.54 -1.91 13.38
CA ARG A 120 16.00 -1.86 13.54
C ARG A 120 16.74 -2.28 12.26
N LEU A 121 16.25 -3.30 11.55
CA LEU A 121 16.80 -3.70 10.25
C LEU A 121 16.46 -2.68 9.17
N LEU A 122 15.22 -2.18 9.17
CA LEU A 122 14.79 -1.17 8.21
C LEU A 122 15.59 0.14 8.33
N GLN A 123 15.97 0.55 9.55
CA GLN A 123 16.81 1.74 9.77
C GLN A 123 18.11 1.72 8.96
N GLN A 124 18.67 0.55 8.63
CA GLN A 124 19.86 0.41 7.80
C GLN A 124 19.62 0.87 6.35
N ARG A 125 18.37 1.02 5.93
CA ARG A 125 17.95 1.50 4.61
C ARG A 125 17.59 2.99 4.60
N LEU A 126 17.32 3.58 5.77
CA LEU A 126 16.82 4.96 5.89
C LEU A 126 17.97 5.98 5.79
N HIS A 127 17.63 7.19 5.34
CA HIS A 127 18.52 8.36 5.27
C HIS A 127 19.76 8.21 4.35
N LEU A 128 19.83 7.16 3.56
CA LEU A 128 20.90 6.98 2.58
C LEU A 128 20.64 7.87 1.36
N GLN A 129 21.71 8.49 0.85
CA GLN A 129 21.67 9.32 -0.35
C GLN A 129 22.62 8.80 -1.44
N ASP A 130 23.72 8.16 -1.04
CA ASP A 130 24.68 7.59 -1.98
C ASP A 130 24.08 6.35 -2.69
N PRO A 131 24.01 6.32 -4.03
CA PRO A 131 23.42 5.20 -4.78
C PRO A 131 24.15 3.86 -4.55
N THR A 132 25.47 3.89 -4.31
CA THR A 132 26.25 2.69 -4.06
C THR A 132 25.90 2.09 -2.71
N ALA A 133 25.84 2.91 -1.67
CA ALA A 133 25.40 2.49 -0.34
C ALA A 133 23.97 1.96 -0.36
N ILE A 134 23.04 2.63 -1.08
CA ILE A 134 21.65 2.16 -1.24
C ILE A 134 21.64 0.77 -1.85
N LYS A 135 22.36 0.54 -2.96
CA LYS A 135 22.42 -0.75 -3.66
C LYS A 135 23.02 -1.87 -2.78
N GLU A 136 24.01 -1.56 -1.98
CA GLU A 136 24.59 -2.50 -1.02
C GLU A 136 23.57 -2.88 0.08
N ARG A 137 22.92 -1.87 0.68
CA ARG A 137 21.93 -2.10 1.74
C ARG A 137 20.68 -2.81 1.24
N MET A 138 20.26 -2.62 0.00
CA MET A 138 19.19 -3.40 -0.62
C MET A 138 19.45 -4.91 -0.58
N ARG A 139 20.70 -5.34 -0.77
CA ARG A 139 21.09 -6.76 -0.75
C ARG A 139 21.18 -7.30 0.67
N GLN A 140 21.68 -6.51 1.61
CA GLN A 140 21.87 -6.91 3.01
C GLN A 140 20.56 -6.90 3.81
N TYR A 141 19.67 -5.96 3.49
CA TYR A 141 18.40 -5.71 4.17
C TYR A 141 17.27 -5.60 3.15
N PRO A 142 16.81 -6.72 2.57
CA PRO A 142 15.69 -6.72 1.63
C PRO A 142 14.46 -6.08 2.27
N ALA A 143 13.81 -5.17 1.53
CA ALA A 143 12.60 -4.51 1.97
C ALA A 143 11.38 -5.18 1.35
N TYR A 144 10.29 -5.20 2.12
CA TYR A 144 8.98 -5.70 1.72
C TYR A 144 7.94 -4.60 1.94
N LEU A 145 6.98 -4.50 1.04
CA LEU A 145 5.85 -3.58 1.18
C LEU A 145 4.59 -4.40 1.47
N TYR A 146 4.07 -4.22 2.67
CA TYR A 146 2.78 -4.79 3.08
C TYR A 146 1.70 -3.74 2.89
N LEU A 147 0.71 -4.03 2.07
CA LEU A 147 -0.42 -3.15 1.78
C LEU A 147 -1.63 -3.60 2.58
N PHE A 148 -2.30 -2.65 3.23
CA PHE A 148 -3.43 -2.93 4.12
C PHE A 148 -4.66 -2.06 3.86
N ASP A 149 -4.58 -0.96 3.08
CA ASP A 149 -5.74 -0.16 2.73
C ASP A 149 -5.63 0.42 1.31
N LEU A 150 -6.79 0.73 0.73
CA LEU A 150 -6.97 1.40 -0.56
C LEU A 150 -7.80 2.66 -0.34
N LEU A 151 -7.27 3.81 -0.72
CA LEU A 151 -7.89 5.11 -0.48
C LEU A 151 -8.49 5.73 -1.75
N TYR A 152 -7.93 5.38 -2.90
CA TYR A 152 -8.33 5.90 -4.21
C TYR A 152 -8.13 4.85 -5.28
N LEU A 153 -9.10 4.72 -6.19
CA LEU A 153 -9.05 3.81 -7.32
C LEU A 153 -9.74 4.44 -8.53
N ASP A 154 -9.01 4.64 -9.62
CA ASP A 154 -9.52 5.07 -10.94
C ASP A 154 -10.65 6.10 -10.90
N HIS A 155 -10.37 7.33 -10.47
CA HIS A 155 -11.33 8.44 -10.36
C HIS A 155 -12.36 8.34 -9.22
N TYR A 156 -12.20 7.40 -8.28
CA TYR A 156 -13.09 7.27 -7.13
C TYR A 156 -12.34 7.39 -5.82
N ASP A 157 -12.85 8.25 -4.94
CA ASP A 157 -12.53 8.22 -3.53
C ASP A 157 -13.29 7.06 -2.88
N VAL A 158 -12.55 6.08 -2.36
CA VAL A 158 -13.11 4.88 -1.74
C VAL A 158 -13.06 4.94 -0.21
N THR A 159 -12.58 6.02 0.38
CA THR A 159 -12.43 6.16 1.84
C THR A 159 -13.76 6.11 2.59
N GLY A 160 -14.87 6.44 1.93
CA GLY A 160 -16.24 6.32 2.50
C GLY A 160 -16.78 4.89 2.56
N LEU A 161 -16.10 3.91 1.96
CA LEU A 161 -16.50 2.51 2.05
C LEU A 161 -16.05 1.89 3.39
N PRO A 162 -16.76 0.87 3.90
CA PRO A 162 -16.26 0.03 4.97
C PRO A 162 -14.87 -0.54 4.68
N LEU A 163 -14.02 -0.67 5.70
CA LEU A 163 -12.63 -1.11 5.54
C LEU A 163 -12.53 -2.47 4.84
N GLU A 164 -13.40 -3.41 5.16
CA GLU A 164 -13.41 -4.73 4.54
C GLU A 164 -13.66 -4.66 3.02
N GLN A 165 -14.55 -3.76 2.57
CA GLN A 165 -14.76 -3.53 1.13
C GLN A 165 -13.54 -2.92 0.47
N ARG A 166 -12.88 -1.95 1.12
CA ARG A 166 -11.62 -1.38 0.61
C ARG A 166 -10.51 -2.42 0.53
N LYS A 167 -10.43 -3.32 1.50
CA LYS A 167 -9.49 -4.45 1.47
C LYS A 167 -9.78 -5.42 0.32
N ARG A 168 -11.06 -5.74 0.07
CA ARG A 168 -11.42 -6.55 -1.10
C ARG A 168 -10.97 -5.88 -2.40
N LEU A 169 -11.27 -4.60 -2.58
CA LEU A 169 -10.81 -3.81 -3.74
C LEU A 169 -9.29 -3.80 -3.85
N LEU A 170 -8.57 -3.58 -2.74
CA LEU A 170 -7.11 -3.63 -2.70
C LEU A 170 -6.59 -4.99 -3.20
N ARG A 171 -7.16 -6.09 -2.70
CA ARG A 171 -6.74 -7.44 -3.08
C ARG A 171 -6.86 -7.72 -4.57
N GLU A 172 -7.91 -7.19 -5.20
CA GLU A 172 -8.21 -7.36 -6.61
C GLU A 172 -7.46 -6.35 -7.51
N SER A 173 -7.04 -5.20 -6.98
CA SER A 173 -6.41 -4.10 -7.73
C SER A 173 -4.90 -4.24 -7.87
N VAL A 174 -4.24 -5.11 -7.11
CA VAL A 174 -2.78 -5.23 -7.08
C VAL A 174 -2.35 -6.63 -7.50
N ARG A 175 -1.30 -6.72 -8.31
CA ARG A 175 -0.62 -8.01 -8.58
C ARG A 175 0.40 -8.26 -7.48
N TRP A 176 0.15 -9.29 -6.68
CA TRP A 176 0.99 -9.64 -5.52
C TRP A 176 2.28 -10.35 -5.96
N THR A 177 3.38 -10.09 -5.23
CA THR A 177 4.70 -10.68 -5.46
C THR A 177 5.36 -11.02 -4.13
N ASP A 178 6.57 -11.58 -4.17
CA ASP A 178 7.30 -11.92 -2.94
C ASP A 178 7.60 -10.69 -2.06
N CYS A 179 7.77 -9.51 -2.65
CA CYS A 179 8.09 -8.28 -1.92
C CYS A 179 6.93 -7.28 -1.84
N ILE A 180 5.86 -7.44 -2.65
CA ILE A 180 4.62 -6.66 -2.55
C ILE A 180 3.54 -7.57 -1.98
N ARG A 181 3.22 -7.37 -0.72
CA ARG A 181 2.46 -8.31 0.07
C ARG A 181 1.15 -7.73 0.57
N TRP A 182 0.16 -8.60 0.65
CA TRP A 182 -1.10 -8.35 1.33
C TRP A 182 -0.91 -8.46 2.84
N THR A 183 -1.55 -7.57 3.62
CA THR A 183 -1.64 -7.73 5.08
C THR A 183 -2.88 -8.55 5.42
N GLU A 184 -2.64 -9.76 5.93
CA GLU A 184 -3.71 -10.64 6.40
C GLU A 184 -4.40 -10.04 7.63
N TYR A 185 -5.69 -10.31 7.77
CA TYR A 185 -6.48 -9.90 8.92
C TYR A 185 -7.33 -11.05 9.45
N ARG A 186 -7.76 -10.95 10.70
CA ARG A 186 -8.75 -11.83 11.31
C ARG A 186 -10.00 -11.02 11.64
N PRO A 187 -11.18 -11.47 11.23
CA PRO A 187 -12.44 -10.91 11.71
C PRO A 187 -12.68 -11.34 13.15
N GLU A 188 -13.33 -10.50 13.93
CA GLU A 188 -13.96 -10.79 15.22
C GLU A 188 -13.00 -11.16 16.39
N THR A 189 -11.89 -11.87 16.13
CA THR A 189 -11.06 -12.52 17.15
C THR A 189 -9.73 -11.82 17.40
N GLY A 190 -9.78 -10.60 17.96
CA GLY A 190 -8.59 -9.79 18.24
C GLY A 190 -7.73 -10.36 19.38
N THR A 191 -8.35 -10.91 20.42
CA THR A 191 -7.66 -11.51 21.57
C THR A 191 -6.79 -12.69 21.15
N GLN A 192 -7.32 -13.57 20.29
CA GLN A 192 -6.57 -14.71 19.79
C GLN A 192 -5.41 -14.28 18.89
N LEU A 193 -5.65 -13.30 17.99
CA LEU A 193 -4.58 -12.76 17.15
C LEU A 193 -3.45 -12.16 17.98
N PHE A 194 -3.81 -11.40 19.03
CA PHE A 194 -2.82 -10.81 19.94
C PHE A 194 -1.95 -11.87 20.61
N GLN A 195 -2.55 -12.95 21.12
CA GLN A 195 -1.81 -14.07 21.70
C GLN A 195 -0.87 -14.73 20.71
N ASP A 196 -1.35 -15.02 19.48
CA ASP A 196 -0.56 -15.68 18.44
C ASP A 196 0.65 -14.84 17.97
N ILE A 197 0.59 -13.52 18.08
CA ILE A 197 1.68 -12.61 17.68
C ILE A 197 2.68 -12.41 18.82
N CYS A 198 2.24 -12.47 20.08
CA CYS A 198 3.10 -12.26 21.26
C CYS A 198 3.92 -13.51 21.63
N HIS A 199 3.62 -14.67 21.07
CA HIS A 199 4.34 -15.93 21.25
C HIS A 199 5.20 -16.27 20.03
#